data_4593f6cd5f88e1f0ed676c5e81be9ce9
#
_entry.id   4593f6cd5f88e1f0ed676c5e81be9ce9
#
_cell.length_a   1.000
_cell.length_b   1.000
_cell.length_c   1.000
_cell.angle_alpha   90.00
_cell.angle_beta   90.00
_cell.angle_gamma   90.00
#
_symmetry.space_group_name_H-M   'P 1'
#
loop_
_entity.id
_entity.type
_entity.pdbx_description
1 polymer ?
#
loop_
_entity_poly.entity_id
_entity_poly.type
_entity_poly.pdbx_seq_one_letter_code
_entity_poly.pdbx_strand_id
1 'polypeptide(L)'
;SLNIKEPNLIGHSFGGKISLLYASMFKTKRLVLLASPFKVKIQKQSLKVKIMKKAKSIPVLGKLAETAKKFMGSTDYKNASPKMRDILVKHVNTDLTDEAKKITCPTLIVWGTKDEAVPVSDAHELENLIPNSGTVIYEGCTHYAYLERLNQTISVLKSFIK
;
A
#
# COMPACT_ATOMS: atom_id res chain seq x y z
N SER A 1 -3.29 24.56 -9.96
CA SER A 1 -4.09 23.78 -9.00
C SER A 1 -5.50 23.64 -9.55
N LEU A 2 -6.10 22.45 -9.42
CA LEU A 2 -7.44 22.14 -9.96
C LEU A 2 -8.58 22.66 -9.06
N ASN A 3 -8.25 23.29 -7.93
CA ASN A 3 -9.19 23.84 -6.94
C ASN A 3 -10.32 22.85 -6.50
N ILE A 4 -9.99 21.57 -6.37
CA ILE A 4 -10.92 20.52 -5.93
C ILE A 4 -11.01 20.57 -4.40
N LYS A 5 -12.20 20.80 -3.85
CA LYS A 5 -12.43 20.92 -2.40
C LYS A 5 -12.62 19.55 -1.71
N GLU A 6 -13.34 18.64 -2.34
CA GLU A 6 -13.64 17.30 -1.79
C GLU A 6 -13.41 16.25 -2.89
N PRO A 7 -12.19 15.74 -3.06
CA PRO A 7 -11.88 14.78 -4.13
C PRO A 7 -12.48 13.40 -3.87
N ASN A 8 -12.82 12.67 -4.94
CA ASN A 8 -12.84 11.22 -4.90
C ASN A 8 -11.40 10.74 -5.08
N LEU A 9 -10.90 9.94 -4.15
CA LEU A 9 -9.54 9.39 -4.18
C LEU A 9 -9.57 7.91 -4.54
N ILE A 10 -8.76 7.51 -5.50
CA ILE A 10 -8.54 6.11 -5.84
C ILE A 10 -7.04 5.86 -5.80
N GLY A 11 -6.61 4.94 -4.94
CA GLY A 11 -5.20 4.62 -4.78
C GLY A 11 -4.92 3.12 -4.80
N HIS A 12 -3.90 2.71 -5.58
CA HIS A 12 -3.40 1.34 -5.59
C HIS A 12 -2.08 1.26 -4.83
N SER A 13 -1.93 0.22 -4.03
CA SER A 13 -0.67 -0.08 -3.33
C SER A 13 -0.15 1.15 -2.55
N PHE A 14 1.06 1.62 -2.83
CA PHE A 14 1.62 2.82 -2.20
C PHE A 14 0.77 4.08 -2.44
N GLY A 15 0.16 4.22 -3.63
CA GLY A 15 -0.79 5.30 -3.91
C GLY A 15 -2.01 5.26 -2.99
N GLY A 16 -2.49 4.06 -2.64
CA GLY A 16 -3.56 3.89 -1.67
C GLY A 16 -3.15 4.30 -0.26
N LYS A 17 -1.92 4.01 0.15
CA LYS A 17 -1.36 4.48 1.43
C LYS A 17 -1.34 6.01 1.52
N ILE A 18 -0.96 6.68 0.43
CA ILE A 18 -1.00 8.15 0.35
C ILE A 18 -2.44 8.66 0.40
N SER A 19 -3.37 8.02 -0.32
CA SER A 19 -4.78 8.39 -0.34
C SER A 19 -5.44 8.23 1.03
N LEU A 20 -5.10 7.17 1.77
CA LEU A 20 -5.53 6.94 3.14
C LEU A 20 -5.04 8.06 4.07
N LEU A 21 -3.75 8.39 4.02
CA LEU A 21 -3.17 9.47 4.80
C LEU A 21 -3.83 10.82 4.47
N TYR A 22 -4.07 11.10 3.18
CA TYR A 22 -4.77 12.31 2.77
C TYR A 22 -6.20 12.37 3.34
N ALA A 23 -6.97 11.28 3.21
CA ALA A 23 -8.35 11.23 3.68
C ALA A 23 -8.49 11.32 5.21
N SER A 24 -7.45 10.94 5.97
CA SER A 24 -7.42 11.13 7.43
C SER A 24 -7.20 12.58 7.86
N MET A 25 -6.69 13.43 6.96
CA MET A 25 -6.31 14.83 7.25
C MET A 25 -7.22 15.86 6.58
N PHE A 26 -7.80 15.51 5.43
CA PHE A 26 -8.54 16.44 4.58
C PHE A 26 -9.90 15.88 4.18
N LYS A 27 -10.88 16.76 4.01
CA LYS A 27 -12.19 16.38 3.50
C LYS A 27 -12.07 15.65 2.16
N THR A 28 -12.65 14.47 2.11
CA THR A 28 -12.65 13.57 0.96
C THR A 28 -14.08 13.11 0.73
N LYS A 29 -14.54 13.15 -0.52
CA LYS A 29 -15.91 12.75 -0.86
C LYS A 29 -16.08 11.24 -0.80
N ARG A 30 -15.13 10.49 -1.39
CA ARG A 30 -15.05 9.02 -1.32
C ARG A 30 -13.60 8.56 -1.43
N LEU A 31 -13.30 7.45 -0.81
CA LEU A 31 -11.99 6.80 -0.85
C LEU A 31 -12.10 5.40 -1.43
N VAL A 32 -11.22 5.06 -2.37
CA VAL A 32 -11.07 3.70 -2.90
C VAL A 32 -9.64 3.23 -2.67
N LEU A 33 -9.49 2.14 -1.95
CA LEU A 33 -8.21 1.51 -1.62
C LEU A 33 -8.08 0.18 -2.38
N LEU A 34 -7.12 0.10 -3.30
CA LEU A 34 -6.86 -1.08 -4.10
C LEU A 34 -5.55 -1.71 -3.61
N ALA A 35 -5.63 -2.85 -2.92
CA ALA A 35 -4.46 -3.59 -2.38
C ALA A 35 -3.46 -2.67 -1.65
N SER A 36 -3.95 -1.83 -0.75
CA SER A 36 -3.21 -0.69 -0.17
C SER A 36 -2.63 -1.03 1.21
N PRO A 37 -1.30 -1.11 1.38
CA PRO A 37 -0.69 -1.32 2.68
C PRO A 37 -0.94 -0.10 3.58
N PHE A 38 -1.25 -0.32 4.85
CA PHE A 38 -1.44 0.76 5.82
C PHE A 38 -0.55 0.65 7.06
N LYS A 39 -0.14 -0.55 7.40
CA LYS A 39 0.74 -0.82 8.57
C LYS A 39 2.14 -1.22 8.15
N VAL A 40 3.05 -1.17 9.11
CA VAL A 40 4.43 -1.65 8.90
C VAL A 40 4.41 -3.18 8.83
N LYS A 41 4.90 -3.76 7.73
CA LYS A 41 5.20 -5.19 7.72
C LYS A 41 6.29 -5.47 8.74
N ILE A 42 5.94 -6.15 9.82
CA ILE A 42 6.95 -6.80 10.67
C ILE A 42 7.50 -7.97 9.85
N GLN A 43 8.45 -7.68 8.96
CA GLN A 43 9.22 -8.76 8.36
C GLN A 43 9.93 -9.47 9.51
N LYS A 44 9.49 -10.70 9.83
CA LYS A 44 10.36 -11.63 10.55
C LYS A 44 11.67 -11.66 9.76
N GLN A 45 12.70 -10.99 10.30
CA GLN A 45 13.98 -10.86 9.60
C GLN A 45 14.43 -12.26 9.22
N SER A 46 14.41 -12.57 7.94
CA SER A 46 14.95 -13.83 7.43
C SER A 46 16.35 -13.99 8.01
N LEU A 47 16.71 -15.19 8.41
CA LEU A 47 18.09 -15.53 8.86
C LEU A 47 19.13 -14.94 7.91
N LYS A 48 18.85 -14.90 6.60
CA LYS A 48 19.70 -14.26 5.58
C LYS A 48 19.94 -12.76 5.85
N VAL A 49 18.94 -12.00 6.29
CA VAL A 49 19.06 -10.57 6.61
C VAL A 49 19.85 -10.37 7.92
N LYS A 50 19.69 -11.26 8.90
CA LYS A 50 20.50 -11.25 10.15
C LYS A 50 21.98 -11.54 9.86
N ILE A 51 22.27 -12.49 8.97
CA ILE A 51 23.63 -12.84 8.52
C ILE A 51 24.25 -11.66 7.77
N MET A 52 23.52 -11.02 6.86
CA MET A 52 24.00 -9.84 6.11
C MET A 52 24.26 -8.62 7.01
N LYS A 53 23.46 -8.43 8.10
CA LYS A 53 23.74 -7.35 9.08
C LYS A 53 25.03 -7.61 9.87
N LYS A 54 25.34 -8.86 10.22
CA LYS A 54 26.61 -9.23 10.85
C LYS A 54 27.81 -9.10 9.88
N ALA A 55 27.61 -9.36 8.59
CA ALA A 55 28.67 -9.22 7.58
C ALA A 55 29.05 -7.76 7.27
N LYS A 56 28.24 -6.77 7.66
CA LYS A 56 28.53 -5.34 7.50
C LYS A 56 29.72 -4.84 8.34
N SER A 57 30.14 -5.58 9.35
CA SER A 57 31.32 -5.25 10.16
C SER A 57 32.65 -5.60 9.46
N ILE A 58 32.62 -6.20 8.26
CA ILE A 58 33.81 -6.56 7.50
C ILE A 58 33.95 -5.57 6.31
N PRO A 59 35.00 -4.73 6.24
CA PRO A 59 35.13 -3.64 5.27
C PRO A 59 35.02 -4.05 3.80
N VAL A 60 35.47 -5.28 3.45
CA VAL A 60 35.47 -5.80 2.08
C VAL A 60 34.06 -6.21 1.61
N LEU A 61 33.16 -6.60 2.52
CA LEU A 61 31.80 -7.03 2.22
C LEU A 61 30.79 -5.86 2.12
N GLY A 62 31.18 -4.65 2.54
CA GLY A 62 30.32 -3.46 2.48
C GLY A 62 29.89 -3.09 1.05
N LYS A 63 30.81 -3.12 0.08
CA LYS A 63 30.53 -2.85 -1.35
C LYS A 63 29.62 -3.92 -1.96
N LEU A 64 29.80 -5.19 -1.60
CA LEU A 64 28.92 -6.29 -2.06
C LEU A 64 27.52 -6.19 -1.46
N ALA A 65 27.40 -5.72 -0.21
CA ALA A 65 26.11 -5.51 0.46
C ALA A 65 25.34 -4.34 -0.14
N GLU A 66 25.99 -3.29 -0.63
CA GLU A 66 25.32 -2.20 -1.36
C GLU A 66 24.80 -2.66 -2.73
N THR A 67 25.57 -3.48 -3.44
CA THR A 67 25.12 -4.06 -4.72
C THR A 67 23.94 -5.02 -4.51
N ALA A 68 23.97 -5.85 -3.46
CA ALA A 68 22.88 -6.73 -3.09
C ALA A 68 21.60 -5.97 -2.68
N LYS A 69 21.71 -4.79 -2.04
CA LYS A 69 20.58 -3.92 -1.73
C LYS A 69 19.86 -3.41 -2.98
N LYS A 70 20.58 -3.14 -4.07
CA LYS A 70 19.99 -2.75 -5.37
C LYS A 70 19.11 -3.85 -5.95
N PHE A 71 19.39 -5.12 -5.64
CA PHE A 71 18.60 -6.25 -6.12
C PHE A 71 17.43 -6.66 -5.19
N MET A 72 17.36 -6.15 -3.96
CA MET A 72 16.37 -6.56 -2.96
C MET A 72 15.14 -5.64 -2.83
N GLY A 73 14.99 -4.62 -3.68
CA GLY A 73 13.81 -3.73 -3.69
C GLY A 73 12.66 -4.28 -4.53
N SER A 74 11.42 -3.83 -4.25
CA SER A 74 10.29 -4.05 -5.15
C SER A 74 10.58 -3.47 -6.54
N THR A 75 9.85 -3.91 -7.56
CA THR A 75 9.99 -3.39 -8.92
C THR A 75 9.83 -1.87 -8.95
N ASP A 76 8.87 -1.35 -8.20
CA ASP A 76 8.62 0.10 -8.07
C ASP A 76 9.81 0.85 -7.47
N TYR A 77 10.44 0.28 -6.43
CA TYR A 77 11.65 0.86 -5.84
C TYR A 77 12.85 0.86 -6.79
N LYS A 78 13.01 -0.21 -7.59
CA LYS A 78 14.11 -0.32 -8.56
C LYS A 78 13.98 0.70 -9.68
N ASN A 79 12.76 0.95 -10.15
CA ASN A 79 12.46 1.86 -11.26
C ASN A 79 12.27 3.31 -10.80
N ALA A 80 12.20 3.58 -9.50
CA ALA A 80 11.98 4.91 -8.96
C ALA A 80 13.22 5.81 -9.10
N SER A 81 13.00 7.12 -9.32
CA SER A 81 14.04 8.14 -9.23
C SER A 81 14.63 8.21 -7.80
N PRO A 82 15.86 8.74 -7.60
CA PRO A 82 16.45 8.86 -6.26
C PRO A 82 15.52 9.54 -5.26
N LYS A 83 14.90 10.67 -5.63
CA LYS A 83 13.93 11.39 -4.80
C LYS A 83 12.72 10.54 -4.43
N MET A 84 12.19 9.75 -5.37
CA MET A 84 11.06 8.86 -5.13
C MET A 84 11.46 7.70 -4.21
N ARG A 85 12.69 7.17 -4.32
CA ARG A 85 13.21 6.14 -3.42
C ARG A 85 13.26 6.61 -1.97
N ASP A 86 13.70 7.84 -1.73
CA ASP A 86 13.74 8.43 -0.38
C ASP A 86 12.34 8.55 0.20
N ILE A 87 11.37 8.99 -0.62
CA ILE A 87 9.95 9.05 -0.23
C ILE A 87 9.42 7.65 0.09
N LEU A 88 9.66 6.67 -0.78
CA LEU A 88 9.22 5.28 -0.56
C LEU A 88 9.80 4.71 0.73
N VAL A 89 11.11 4.87 0.97
CA VAL A 89 11.77 4.37 2.20
C VAL A 89 11.19 5.03 3.44
N LYS A 90 10.96 6.33 3.42
CA LYS A 90 10.40 7.08 4.54
C LYS A 90 8.97 6.63 4.87
N HIS A 91 8.13 6.42 3.87
CA HIS A 91 6.70 6.18 4.07
C HIS A 91 6.30 4.71 4.10
N VAL A 92 7.08 3.79 3.53
CA VAL A 92 6.83 2.33 3.64
C VAL A 92 6.82 1.88 5.10
N ASN A 93 7.65 2.50 5.94
CA ASN A 93 7.77 2.17 7.38
C ASN A 93 6.84 3.02 8.28
N THR A 94 5.89 3.75 7.73
CA THR A 94 4.91 4.50 8.52
C THR A 94 3.70 3.61 8.78
N ASP A 95 3.29 3.47 10.03
CA ASP A 95 2.04 2.84 10.42
C ASP A 95 0.91 3.88 10.34
N LEU A 96 -0.19 3.55 9.69
CA LEU A 96 -1.35 4.42 9.49
C LEU A 96 -2.61 3.84 10.15
N THR A 97 -2.47 2.97 11.13
CA THR A 97 -3.60 2.37 11.85
C THR A 97 -4.48 3.42 12.53
N ASP A 98 -3.88 4.42 13.16
CA ASP A 98 -4.63 5.49 13.83
C ASP A 98 -5.19 6.51 12.83
N GLU A 99 -4.54 6.71 11.70
CA GLU A 99 -5.04 7.50 10.58
C GLU A 99 -6.28 6.85 9.95
N ALA A 100 -6.28 5.53 9.77
CA ALA A 100 -7.43 4.79 9.24
C ALA A 100 -8.69 5.00 10.08
N LYS A 101 -8.57 5.00 11.41
CA LYS A 101 -9.69 5.25 12.34
C LYS A 101 -10.30 6.65 12.21
N LYS A 102 -9.57 7.63 11.68
CA LYS A 102 -10.03 9.02 11.51
C LYS A 102 -10.81 9.23 10.21
N ILE A 103 -10.83 8.25 9.31
CA ILE A 103 -11.52 8.36 8.03
C ILE A 103 -13.03 8.26 8.26
N THR A 104 -13.76 9.29 7.81
CA THR A 104 -15.22 9.37 7.94
C THR A 104 -15.96 9.26 6.64
N CYS A 105 -15.26 9.46 5.50
CA CYS A 105 -15.89 9.36 4.19
C CYS A 105 -16.18 7.90 3.81
N PRO A 106 -17.21 7.66 2.95
CA PRO A 106 -17.45 6.34 2.40
C PRO A 106 -16.18 5.77 1.75
N THR A 107 -15.80 4.54 2.13
CA THR A 107 -14.56 3.90 1.70
C THR A 107 -14.84 2.54 1.09
N LEU A 108 -14.33 2.30 -0.11
CA LEU A 108 -14.34 1.03 -0.80
C LEU A 108 -12.95 0.41 -0.75
N ILE A 109 -12.87 -0.84 -0.30
CA ILE A 109 -11.62 -1.60 -0.19
C ILE A 109 -11.70 -2.77 -1.18
N VAL A 110 -10.73 -2.88 -2.09
CA VAL A 110 -10.71 -3.93 -3.12
C VAL A 110 -9.41 -4.72 -3.05
N TRP A 111 -9.52 -6.06 -3.00
CA TRP A 111 -8.36 -6.93 -2.81
C TRP A 111 -8.47 -8.25 -3.56
N GLY A 112 -7.31 -8.88 -3.81
CA GLY A 112 -7.21 -10.25 -4.31
C GLY A 112 -6.79 -11.23 -3.21
N THR A 113 -7.38 -12.45 -3.21
CA THR A 113 -7.05 -13.46 -2.20
C THR A 113 -5.63 -14.02 -2.32
N LYS A 114 -5.00 -13.90 -3.51
CA LYS A 114 -3.61 -14.33 -3.77
C LYS A 114 -2.62 -13.16 -3.81
N ASP A 115 -2.92 -12.05 -3.14
CA ASP A 115 -1.98 -10.93 -3.03
C ASP A 115 -0.81 -11.30 -2.12
N GLU A 116 0.36 -11.57 -2.74
CA GLU A 116 1.60 -11.87 -2.04
C GLU A 116 2.34 -10.60 -1.56
N ALA A 117 2.01 -9.44 -2.14
CA ALA A 117 2.63 -8.17 -1.77
C ALA A 117 2.03 -7.59 -0.50
N VAL A 118 0.68 -7.58 -0.40
CA VAL A 118 -0.06 -7.11 0.78
C VAL A 118 -1.14 -8.15 1.10
N PRO A 119 -1.11 -8.78 2.27
CA PRO A 119 -2.02 -9.89 2.57
C PRO A 119 -3.48 -9.40 2.64
N VAL A 120 -4.42 -10.25 2.19
CA VAL A 120 -5.86 -9.94 2.21
C VAL A 120 -6.40 -9.67 3.62
N SER A 121 -5.73 -10.16 4.65
CA SER A 121 -6.05 -9.84 6.05
C SER A 121 -5.98 -8.34 6.35
N ASP A 122 -5.16 -7.59 5.61
CA ASP A 122 -5.07 -6.14 5.75
C ASP A 122 -6.34 -5.44 5.24
N ALA A 123 -7.03 -6.01 4.25
CA ALA A 123 -8.33 -5.50 3.78
C ALA A 123 -9.40 -5.61 4.88
N HIS A 124 -9.50 -6.78 5.52
CA HIS A 124 -10.46 -6.99 6.60
C HIS A 124 -10.16 -6.13 7.83
N GLU A 125 -8.87 -5.92 8.11
CA GLU A 125 -8.46 -5.04 9.21
C GLU A 125 -8.80 -3.57 8.91
N LEU A 126 -8.58 -3.09 7.68
CA LEU A 126 -9.01 -1.75 7.26
C LEU A 126 -10.53 -1.57 7.35
N GLU A 127 -11.31 -2.57 6.96
CA GLU A 127 -12.77 -2.54 7.08
C GLU A 127 -13.23 -2.40 8.54
N ASN A 128 -12.54 -3.06 9.47
CA ASN A 128 -12.82 -2.92 10.90
C ASN A 128 -12.37 -1.56 11.47
N LEU A 129 -11.35 -0.93 10.90
CA LEU A 129 -10.80 0.35 11.36
C LEU A 129 -11.57 1.55 10.82
N ILE A 130 -12.10 1.46 9.60
CA ILE A 130 -12.79 2.57 8.92
C ILE A 130 -14.31 2.38 9.04
N PRO A 131 -15.02 3.18 9.85
CA PRO A 131 -16.42 2.91 10.21
C PRO A 131 -17.41 2.86 9.02
N ASN A 132 -17.15 3.65 7.97
CA ASN A 132 -18.00 3.71 6.78
C ASN A 132 -17.30 3.08 5.58
N SER A 133 -16.95 1.81 5.70
CA SER A 133 -16.24 1.08 4.64
C SER A 133 -16.95 -0.21 4.26
N GLY A 134 -16.64 -0.71 3.05
CA GLY A 134 -17.05 -2.01 2.58
C GLY A 134 -15.97 -2.62 1.70
N THR A 135 -15.84 -3.95 1.76
CA THR A 135 -14.76 -4.69 1.12
C THR A 135 -15.28 -5.55 -0.03
N VAL A 136 -14.56 -5.54 -1.14
CA VAL A 136 -14.74 -6.43 -2.29
C VAL A 136 -13.49 -7.29 -2.46
N ILE A 137 -13.64 -8.59 -2.25
CA ILE A 137 -12.55 -9.56 -2.39
C ILE A 137 -12.73 -10.33 -3.69
N TYR A 138 -11.69 -10.31 -4.53
CA TYR A 138 -11.65 -11.09 -5.78
C TYR A 138 -10.89 -12.38 -5.58
N GLU A 139 -11.63 -13.49 -5.63
CA GLU A 139 -11.06 -14.83 -5.44
C GLU A 139 -10.07 -15.18 -6.55
N GLY A 140 -8.92 -15.74 -6.16
CA GLY A 140 -7.85 -16.17 -7.05
C GLY A 140 -7.00 -15.05 -7.66
N CYS A 141 -7.33 -13.77 -7.39
CA CYS A 141 -6.62 -12.61 -7.94
C CYS A 141 -5.45 -12.18 -7.07
N THR A 142 -4.45 -11.56 -7.72
CA THR A 142 -3.20 -11.11 -7.13
C THR A 142 -3.24 -9.65 -6.66
N HIS A 143 -2.08 -9.02 -6.50
CA HIS A 143 -1.94 -7.60 -6.15
C HIS A 143 -2.60 -6.64 -7.15
N TYR A 144 -2.83 -7.09 -8.37
CA TYR A 144 -3.48 -6.34 -9.44
C TYR A 144 -4.94 -6.80 -9.69
N ALA A 145 -5.61 -7.26 -8.65
CA ALA A 145 -6.98 -7.79 -8.70
C ALA A 145 -7.96 -6.89 -9.47
N TYR A 146 -7.83 -5.59 -9.33
CA TYR A 146 -8.64 -4.59 -10.03
C TYR A 146 -8.46 -4.61 -11.58
N LEU A 147 -7.30 -5.02 -12.08
CA LEU A 147 -7.05 -5.24 -13.51
C LEU A 147 -7.49 -6.62 -13.96
N GLU A 148 -7.23 -7.64 -13.14
CA GLU A 148 -7.60 -9.03 -13.43
C GLU A 148 -9.13 -9.22 -13.50
N ARG A 149 -9.88 -8.38 -12.77
CA ARG A 149 -11.36 -8.32 -12.77
C ARG A 149 -11.87 -6.95 -13.21
N LEU A 150 -11.30 -6.41 -14.30
CA LEU A 150 -11.51 -5.03 -14.74
C LEU A 150 -12.99 -4.66 -14.89
N ASN A 151 -13.79 -5.48 -15.59
CA ASN A 151 -15.20 -5.19 -15.82
C ASN A 151 -16.01 -5.17 -14.50
N GLN A 152 -15.72 -6.09 -13.58
CA GLN A 152 -16.34 -6.12 -12.26
C GLN A 152 -15.94 -4.89 -11.46
N THR A 153 -14.65 -4.55 -11.47
CA THR A 153 -14.12 -3.36 -10.77
C THR A 153 -14.77 -2.09 -11.30
N ILE A 154 -14.90 -1.93 -12.62
CA ILE A 154 -15.59 -0.77 -13.23
C ILE A 154 -17.05 -0.70 -12.76
N SER A 155 -17.76 -1.82 -12.72
CA SER A 155 -19.16 -1.86 -12.27
C SER A 155 -19.30 -1.47 -10.80
N VAL A 156 -18.43 -1.98 -9.94
CA VAL A 156 -18.36 -1.63 -8.51
C VAL A 156 -18.03 -0.14 -8.33
N LEU A 157 -17.03 0.38 -9.04
CA LEU A 157 -16.65 1.80 -8.98
C LEU A 157 -17.78 2.71 -9.47
N LYS A 158 -18.45 2.37 -10.58
CA LYS A 158 -19.60 3.13 -11.08
C LYS A 158 -20.74 3.19 -10.06
N SER A 159 -21.00 2.12 -9.33
CA SER A 159 -21.99 2.09 -8.27
C SER A 159 -21.58 2.92 -7.07
N PHE A 160 -20.30 2.86 -6.69
CA PHE A 160 -19.77 3.52 -5.49
C PHE A 160 -19.56 5.03 -5.68
N ILE A 161 -19.14 5.49 -6.87
CA ILE A 161 -18.74 6.91 -7.11
C ILE A 161 -19.92 7.81 -7.53
N LYS A 162 -21.11 7.30 -7.57
CA LYS A 162 -22.31 8.10 -7.92
C LYS A 162 -22.51 9.34 -7.04
#